data_31a8683a1cc2ce010f643dc134abb42e
#
_entry.id   31a8683a1cc2ce010f643dc134abb42e
#
_cell.length_a   1.000
_cell.length_b   1.000
_cell.length_c   1.000
_cell.angle_alpha   90.00
_cell.angle_beta   90.00
_cell.angle_gamma   90.00
#
_symmetry.space_group_name_H-M   'P 1'
#
loop_
_entity.id
_entity.type
_entity.pdbx_description
1 polymer ?
#
loop_
_entity_poly.entity_id
_entity_poly.type
_entity_poly.pdbx_seq_one_letter_code
_entity_poly.pdbx_strand_id
1 'polypeptide(L)'
;SKKELRPKLYKRLRTFTWISPIHETVRLQPVIFDSDIEILHMPQSSHSKRDFSIFKKSIDNGTHLENYVLRMFCKELLISGSDDDFEEFYDIFTRRLIYEYTDNDCLEAISCVLARMYRLKNLSDDFFKIALKNVAVSPCSEICLEIGDYFFNKNDISEAVLWYINASSETESVLDIRTSGDIPLRRLAQCYTTLASEAVAHGDDVLADTYNNNAS
;
A
#
# COMPACT_ATOMS: atom_id res chain seq x y z
N SER A 1 10.41 0.41 -19.34
CA SER A 1 9.38 -0.64 -19.17
C SER A 1 10.03 -1.90 -18.63
N LYS A 2 9.47 -2.47 -17.59
CA LYS A 2 9.97 -3.73 -17.01
C LYS A 2 9.48 -4.88 -17.88
N LYS A 3 10.41 -5.69 -18.41
CA LYS A 3 10.06 -6.93 -19.12
C LYS A 3 9.97 -8.06 -18.10
N GLU A 4 8.93 -8.86 -18.17
CA GLU A 4 8.72 -10.02 -17.32
C GLU A 4 8.32 -11.22 -18.18
N LEU A 5 8.98 -12.36 -17.94
CA LEU A 5 8.62 -13.62 -18.59
C LEU A 5 7.35 -14.19 -17.95
N ARG A 6 6.31 -14.37 -18.72
CA ARG A 6 5.06 -14.99 -18.28
C ARG A 6 4.56 -16.03 -19.27
N PRO A 7 4.09 -17.21 -18.82
CA PRO A 7 3.46 -18.19 -19.68
C PRO A 7 2.14 -17.65 -20.21
N LYS A 8 2.03 -17.52 -21.54
CA LYS A 8 0.85 -16.98 -22.23
C LYS A 8 0.31 -17.92 -23.33
N LEU A 9 1.14 -18.82 -23.83
CA LEU A 9 0.77 -19.76 -24.88
C LEU A 9 0.83 -21.19 -24.35
N TYR A 10 -0.29 -21.92 -24.47
CA TYR A 10 -0.44 -23.27 -23.96
C TYR A 10 -0.85 -24.22 -25.10
N LYS A 11 -0.29 -25.44 -25.09
CA LYS A 11 -0.74 -26.46 -26.04
C LYS A 11 -2.19 -26.86 -25.78
N ARG A 12 -3.08 -26.69 -26.75
CA ARG A 12 -4.50 -26.97 -26.66
C ARG A 12 -4.85 -28.40 -26.21
N LEU A 13 -3.98 -29.37 -26.52
CA LEU A 13 -4.22 -30.78 -26.24
C LEU A 13 -3.70 -31.25 -24.87
N ARG A 14 -3.25 -30.31 -24.01
CA ARG A 14 -2.80 -30.64 -22.65
C ARG A 14 -3.76 -30.04 -21.63
N THR A 15 -4.04 -30.83 -20.58
CA THR A 15 -4.75 -30.36 -19.40
C THR A 15 -3.76 -29.61 -18.51
N PHE A 16 -4.10 -28.39 -18.15
CA PHE A 16 -3.32 -27.56 -17.23
C PHE A 16 -4.11 -27.32 -15.95
N THR A 17 -3.41 -27.33 -14.82
CA THR A 17 -4.01 -26.99 -13.52
C THR A 17 -3.68 -25.54 -13.21
N TRP A 18 -4.71 -24.74 -13.11
CA TRP A 18 -4.60 -23.37 -12.63
C TRP A 18 -4.50 -23.36 -11.11
N ILE A 19 -3.61 -22.54 -10.59
CA ILE A 19 -3.39 -22.35 -9.15
C ILE A 19 -3.55 -20.90 -8.79
N SER A 20 -4.05 -20.64 -7.59
CA SER A 20 -4.43 -19.36 -7.01
C SER A 20 -5.73 -18.75 -7.58
N PRO A 21 -6.55 -18.15 -6.71
CA PRO A 21 -7.84 -17.56 -7.11
C PRO A 21 -7.67 -16.23 -7.84
N ILE A 22 -6.53 -15.54 -7.63
CA ILE A 22 -6.17 -14.28 -8.26
C ILE A 22 -4.69 -14.35 -8.63
N HIS A 23 -4.31 -13.62 -9.70
CA HIS A 23 -3.00 -13.78 -10.33
C HIS A 23 -2.71 -15.23 -10.70
N GLU A 24 -3.72 -15.86 -11.28
CA GLU A 24 -3.71 -17.25 -11.67
C GLU A 24 -2.42 -17.60 -12.42
N THR A 25 -1.79 -18.68 -11.97
CA THR A 25 -0.66 -19.29 -12.66
C THR A 25 -0.97 -20.73 -13.02
N VAL A 26 -0.26 -21.26 -13.98
CA VAL A 26 -0.38 -22.65 -14.37
C VAL A 26 0.77 -23.42 -13.77
N ARG A 27 0.47 -24.58 -13.17
CA ARG A 27 1.53 -25.51 -12.76
C ARG A 27 2.25 -25.99 -14.01
N LEU A 28 3.47 -25.48 -14.21
CA LEU A 28 4.31 -25.80 -15.36
C LEU A 28 5.11 -27.07 -15.07
N GLN A 29 4.90 -28.10 -15.88
CA GLN A 29 5.76 -29.29 -15.95
C GLN A 29 5.71 -29.85 -17.35
N PRO A 30 6.83 -30.36 -17.88
CA PRO A 30 8.24 -30.17 -17.56
C PRO A 30 8.99 -29.30 -18.58
N VAL A 31 8.36 -28.78 -19.68
CA VAL A 31 9.06 -28.05 -20.73
C VAL A 31 8.45 -26.68 -20.97
N ILE A 32 9.21 -25.65 -20.65
CA ILE A 32 8.91 -24.25 -20.97
C ILE A 32 9.77 -23.87 -22.18
N PHE A 33 9.18 -23.22 -23.15
CA PHE A 33 9.87 -22.61 -24.28
C PHE A 33 9.78 -21.09 -24.14
N ASP A 34 10.92 -20.44 -24.01
CA ASP A 34 11.01 -18.99 -24.03
C ASP A 34 11.00 -18.53 -25.48
N SER A 35 10.07 -17.62 -25.80
CA SER A 35 9.93 -17.04 -27.12
C SER A 35 10.27 -15.56 -27.12
N ASP A 36 10.72 -15.05 -28.25
CA ASP A 36 10.98 -13.62 -28.46
C ASP A 36 9.69 -12.80 -28.66
N ILE A 37 8.52 -13.42 -28.49
CA ILE A 37 7.24 -12.74 -28.65
C ILE A 37 7.01 -11.80 -27.46
N GLU A 38 6.99 -10.50 -27.71
CA GLU A 38 6.63 -9.48 -26.73
C GLU A 38 5.14 -9.22 -26.75
N ILE A 39 4.49 -9.32 -25.60
CA ILE A 39 3.08 -8.94 -25.42
C ILE A 39 3.07 -7.64 -24.62
N LEU A 40 2.62 -6.56 -25.25
CA LEU A 40 2.42 -5.28 -24.59
C LEU A 40 1.08 -5.31 -23.84
N HIS A 41 1.14 -5.33 -22.51
CA HIS A 41 -0.06 -5.24 -21.68
C HIS A 41 -0.41 -3.77 -21.45
N MET A 42 -1.51 -3.32 -22.05
CA MET A 42 -2.05 -1.97 -21.91
C MET A 42 -3.45 -2.06 -21.27
N PRO A 43 -3.55 -2.09 -19.93
CA PRO A 43 -4.84 -2.13 -19.27
C PRO A 43 -5.62 -0.82 -19.54
N GLN A 44 -6.85 -0.91 -20.00
CA GLN A 44 -7.71 0.25 -20.25
C GLN A 44 -8.45 0.73 -19.00
N SER A 45 -8.47 -0.07 -17.93
CA SER A 45 -9.11 0.26 -16.67
C SER A 45 -8.43 -0.48 -15.51
N SER A 46 -8.56 0.06 -14.31
CA SER A 46 -8.20 -0.65 -13.08
C SER A 46 -9.17 -1.81 -12.87
N HIS A 47 -8.65 -3.00 -12.65
CA HIS A 47 -9.45 -4.19 -12.33
C HIS A 47 -9.64 -4.39 -10.82
N SER A 48 -9.18 -3.46 -9.98
CA SER A 48 -9.12 -3.57 -8.53
C SER A 48 -10.46 -3.96 -7.89
N LYS A 49 -11.58 -3.34 -8.29
CA LYS A 49 -12.90 -3.70 -7.73
C LYS A 49 -13.32 -5.14 -8.05
N ARG A 50 -13.01 -5.64 -9.24
CA ARG A 50 -13.24 -7.05 -9.59
C ARG A 50 -12.36 -7.95 -8.72
N ASP A 51 -11.11 -7.60 -8.57
CA ASP A 51 -10.16 -8.40 -7.81
C ASP A 51 -10.52 -8.41 -6.32
N PHE A 52 -10.95 -7.29 -5.74
CA PHE A 52 -11.48 -7.23 -4.37
C PHE A 52 -12.69 -8.14 -4.17
N SER A 53 -13.63 -8.18 -5.13
CA SER A 53 -14.78 -9.09 -5.04
C SER A 53 -14.38 -10.57 -5.06
N ILE A 54 -13.32 -10.93 -5.77
CA ILE A 54 -12.77 -12.30 -5.80
C ILE A 54 -12.06 -12.61 -4.48
N PHE A 55 -11.25 -11.68 -3.95
CA PHE A 55 -10.62 -11.84 -2.63
C PHE A 55 -11.67 -12.07 -1.56
N LYS A 56 -12.70 -11.22 -1.52
CA LYS A 56 -13.79 -11.36 -0.56
C LYS A 56 -14.46 -12.73 -0.63
N LYS A 57 -14.88 -13.14 -1.82
CA LYS A 57 -15.51 -14.46 -2.02
C LYS A 57 -14.60 -15.61 -1.58
N SER A 58 -13.30 -15.53 -1.87
CA SER A 58 -12.34 -16.55 -1.45
C SER A 58 -12.26 -16.64 0.07
N ILE A 59 -12.17 -15.49 0.73
CA ILE A 59 -12.11 -15.40 2.19
C ILE A 59 -13.43 -15.89 2.82
N ASP A 60 -14.58 -15.44 2.32
CA ASP A 60 -15.91 -15.82 2.82
C ASP A 60 -16.15 -17.34 2.67
N ASN A 61 -15.62 -17.95 1.62
CA ASN A 61 -15.65 -19.41 1.42
C ASN A 61 -14.65 -20.17 2.31
N GLY A 62 -13.96 -19.51 3.22
CA GLY A 62 -12.99 -20.13 4.11
C GLY A 62 -11.66 -20.50 3.45
N THR A 63 -11.38 -20.00 2.24
CA THR A 63 -10.10 -20.22 1.57
C THR A 63 -8.99 -19.48 2.31
N HIS A 64 -7.95 -20.21 2.71
CA HIS A 64 -6.72 -19.59 3.19
C HIS A 64 -5.94 -19.04 2.00
N LEU A 65 -5.59 -17.77 2.04
CA LEU A 65 -4.77 -17.16 1.00
C LEU A 65 -3.30 -17.50 1.24
N GLU A 66 -2.59 -17.90 0.20
CA GLU A 66 -1.14 -18.07 0.29
C GLU A 66 -0.46 -16.73 0.61
N ASN A 67 0.66 -16.74 1.33
CA ASN A 67 1.34 -15.54 1.83
C ASN A 67 1.54 -14.48 0.75
N TYR A 68 2.00 -14.87 -0.43
CA TYR A 68 2.22 -13.93 -1.53
C TYR A 68 0.91 -13.32 -2.05
N VAL A 69 -0.20 -14.10 -2.06
CA VAL A 69 -1.53 -13.63 -2.50
C VAL A 69 -2.09 -12.62 -1.51
N LEU A 70 -1.94 -12.89 -0.21
CA LEU A 70 -2.32 -11.94 0.84
C LEU A 70 -1.55 -10.62 0.71
N ARG A 71 -0.23 -10.68 0.55
CA ARG A 71 0.59 -9.48 0.37
C ARG A 71 0.19 -8.69 -0.88
N MET A 72 -0.13 -9.37 -1.98
CA MET A 72 -0.66 -8.71 -3.17
C MET A 72 -2.00 -8.05 -2.91
N PHE A 73 -2.90 -8.70 -2.16
CA PHE A 73 -4.17 -8.12 -1.76
C PHE A 73 -3.97 -6.85 -0.89
N CYS A 74 -3.13 -6.92 0.14
CA CYS A 74 -2.78 -5.76 0.96
C CYS A 74 -2.24 -4.60 0.11
N LYS A 75 -1.30 -4.91 -0.79
CA LYS A 75 -0.74 -3.93 -1.72
C LYS A 75 -1.81 -3.29 -2.60
N GLU A 76 -2.65 -4.11 -3.25
CA GLU A 76 -3.69 -3.61 -4.16
C GLU A 76 -4.71 -2.75 -3.40
N LEU A 77 -5.09 -3.15 -2.19
CA LEU A 77 -6.01 -2.37 -1.35
C LEU A 77 -5.42 -1.01 -0.98
N LEU A 78 -4.12 -0.94 -0.62
CA LEU A 78 -3.46 0.33 -0.32
C LEU A 78 -3.29 1.24 -1.54
N ILE A 79 -3.11 0.66 -2.73
CA ILE A 79 -2.89 1.42 -3.98
C ILE A 79 -4.20 1.94 -4.58
N SER A 80 -5.23 1.10 -4.59
CA SER A 80 -6.44 1.29 -5.41
C SER A 80 -7.74 1.25 -4.62
N GLY A 81 -7.68 0.90 -3.33
CA GLY A 81 -8.86 0.83 -2.47
C GLY A 81 -9.45 2.21 -2.20
N SER A 82 -10.78 2.30 -2.25
CA SER A 82 -11.56 3.44 -1.76
C SER A 82 -11.87 3.28 -0.27
N ASP A 83 -12.33 4.34 0.37
CA ASP A 83 -12.74 4.29 1.78
C ASP A 83 -13.82 3.22 2.00
N ASP A 84 -14.74 3.03 1.06
CA ASP A 84 -15.76 1.97 1.10
C ASP A 84 -15.12 0.57 1.06
N ASP A 85 -14.07 0.38 0.27
CA ASP A 85 -13.36 -0.90 0.21
C ASP A 85 -12.67 -1.19 1.56
N PHE A 86 -12.04 -0.18 2.18
CA PHE A 86 -11.46 -0.32 3.53
C PHE A 86 -12.52 -0.64 4.58
N GLU A 87 -13.70 -0.04 4.48
CA GLU A 87 -14.83 -0.35 5.36
C GLU A 87 -15.31 -1.79 5.16
N GLU A 88 -15.48 -2.23 3.91
CA GLU A 88 -15.95 -3.57 3.57
C GLU A 88 -15.01 -4.67 4.11
N PHE A 89 -13.68 -4.44 4.08
CA PHE A 89 -12.69 -5.40 4.54
C PHE A 89 -12.31 -5.25 6.02
N TYR A 90 -12.81 -4.25 6.73
CA TYR A 90 -12.41 -3.95 8.11
C TYR A 90 -12.53 -5.14 9.06
N ASP A 91 -13.69 -5.79 9.10
CA ASP A 91 -13.92 -6.95 9.98
C ASP A 91 -13.03 -8.15 9.60
N ILE A 92 -12.77 -8.33 8.32
CA ILE A 92 -11.90 -9.40 7.81
C ILE A 92 -10.46 -9.21 8.32
N PHE A 93 -9.93 -8.01 8.24
CA PHE A 93 -8.57 -7.70 8.71
C PHE A 93 -8.46 -7.76 10.23
N THR A 94 -9.40 -7.15 10.96
CA THR A 94 -9.32 -7.00 12.42
C THR A 94 -9.67 -8.28 13.19
N ARG A 95 -10.54 -9.15 12.65
CA ARG A 95 -11.04 -10.32 13.36
C ARG A 95 -10.52 -11.64 12.82
N ARG A 96 -9.94 -11.65 11.62
CA ARG A 96 -9.49 -12.89 10.98
C ARG A 96 -8.04 -12.82 10.55
N LEU A 97 -7.68 -12.03 9.55
CA LEU A 97 -6.36 -12.09 8.93
C LEU A 97 -5.22 -11.85 9.91
N ILE A 98 -5.36 -10.90 10.84
CA ILE A 98 -4.33 -10.61 11.85
C ILE A 98 -4.03 -11.81 12.78
N TYR A 99 -4.94 -12.75 12.91
CA TYR A 99 -4.78 -13.95 13.74
C TYR A 99 -4.49 -15.21 12.94
N GLU A 100 -4.75 -15.21 11.64
CA GLU A 100 -4.59 -16.37 10.77
C GLU A 100 -3.15 -16.55 10.28
N TYR A 101 -2.38 -15.44 10.22
CA TYR A 101 -1.02 -15.45 9.72
C TYR A 101 0.00 -15.26 10.85
N THR A 102 1.13 -16.00 10.73
CA THR A 102 2.27 -15.93 11.66
C THR A 102 3.56 -15.50 10.98
N ASP A 103 3.54 -15.44 9.66
CA ASP A 103 4.66 -14.98 8.85
C ASP A 103 4.84 -13.45 9.03
N ASN A 104 6.07 -13.02 9.31
CA ASN A 104 6.35 -11.60 9.61
C ASN A 104 6.02 -10.67 8.45
N ASP A 105 6.33 -11.07 7.22
CA ASP A 105 6.05 -10.25 6.03
C ASP A 105 4.54 -10.08 5.81
N CYS A 106 3.76 -11.11 6.12
CA CYS A 106 2.30 -11.04 6.06
C CYS A 106 1.74 -10.15 7.17
N LEU A 107 2.25 -10.28 8.39
CA LEU A 107 1.82 -9.46 9.52
C LEU A 107 2.16 -7.98 9.31
N GLU A 108 3.30 -7.70 8.71
CA GLU A 108 3.71 -6.34 8.36
C GLU A 108 2.78 -5.75 7.28
N ALA A 109 2.48 -6.52 6.23
CA ALA A 109 1.53 -6.12 5.19
C ALA A 109 0.12 -5.87 5.75
N ILE A 110 -0.37 -6.74 6.63
CA ILE A 110 -1.65 -6.57 7.34
C ILE A 110 -1.61 -5.31 8.20
N SER A 111 -0.49 -5.05 8.90
CA SER A 111 -0.34 -3.89 9.76
C SER A 111 -0.42 -2.57 8.99
N CYS A 112 0.14 -2.50 7.78
CA CYS A 112 0.02 -1.34 6.90
C CYS A 112 -1.45 -1.05 6.53
N VAL A 113 -2.22 -2.09 6.19
CA VAL A 113 -3.65 -1.94 5.87
C VAL A 113 -4.45 -1.53 7.10
N LEU A 114 -4.20 -2.18 8.26
CA LEU A 114 -4.89 -1.85 9.51
C LEU A 114 -4.60 -0.41 9.97
N ALA A 115 -3.37 0.08 9.81
CA ALA A 115 -3.05 1.47 10.13
C ALA A 115 -3.93 2.44 9.33
N ARG A 116 -4.08 2.24 8.02
CA ARG A 116 -5.00 3.05 7.21
C ARG A 116 -6.45 2.91 7.66
N MET A 117 -6.93 1.69 7.92
CA MET A 117 -8.30 1.44 8.39
C MET A 117 -8.60 2.18 9.69
N TYR A 118 -7.70 2.09 10.67
CA TYR A 118 -7.88 2.77 11.95
C TYR A 118 -7.83 4.29 11.81
N ARG A 119 -6.94 4.82 10.97
CA ARG A 119 -6.88 6.26 10.67
C ARG A 119 -8.17 6.76 10.02
N LEU A 120 -8.67 6.06 9.00
CA LEU A 120 -9.93 6.43 8.31
C LEU A 120 -11.13 6.40 9.26
N LYS A 121 -11.16 5.44 10.19
CA LYS A 121 -12.21 5.34 11.22
C LYS A 121 -11.99 6.27 12.43
N ASN A 122 -10.93 7.05 12.47
CA ASN A 122 -10.54 7.88 13.62
C ASN A 122 -10.37 7.10 14.93
N LEU A 123 -9.95 5.84 14.85
CA LEU A 123 -9.64 4.98 16.00
C LEU A 123 -8.18 5.20 16.42
N SER A 124 -7.89 6.35 17.04
CA SER A 124 -6.53 6.82 17.32
C SER A 124 -5.73 5.85 18.20
N ASP A 125 -6.35 5.24 19.22
CA ASP A 125 -5.66 4.32 20.14
C ASP A 125 -5.19 3.06 19.40
N ASP A 126 -6.05 2.45 18.57
CA ASP A 126 -5.71 1.27 17.79
C ASP A 126 -4.70 1.62 16.68
N PHE A 127 -4.85 2.79 16.07
CA PHE A 127 -3.92 3.31 15.09
C PHE A 127 -2.50 3.42 15.67
N PHE A 128 -2.32 4.15 16.77
CA PHE A 128 -1.00 4.32 17.37
C PHE A 128 -0.44 3.03 17.96
N LYS A 129 -1.27 2.15 18.47
CA LYS A 129 -0.83 0.84 18.96
C LYS A 129 -0.14 0.03 17.87
N ILE A 130 -0.70 -0.01 16.65
CA ILE A 130 -0.12 -0.75 15.54
C ILE A 130 1.05 0.01 14.89
N ALA A 131 0.89 1.31 14.70
CA ALA A 131 1.88 2.16 14.06
C ALA A 131 3.18 2.24 14.89
N LEU A 132 3.10 2.53 16.19
CA LEU A 132 4.28 2.64 17.05
C LEU A 132 4.96 1.29 17.28
N LYS A 133 4.20 0.19 17.29
CA LYS A 133 4.81 -1.15 17.32
C LYS A 133 5.67 -1.40 16.08
N ASN A 134 5.17 -1.02 14.89
CA ASN A 134 5.94 -1.15 13.65
C ASN A 134 7.19 -0.25 13.68
N VAL A 135 7.03 1.02 14.01
CA VAL A 135 8.16 1.99 14.09
C VAL A 135 9.26 1.51 15.06
N ALA A 136 8.89 0.85 16.14
CA ALA A 136 9.85 0.38 17.14
C ALA A 136 10.62 -0.89 16.72
N VAL A 137 10.07 -1.71 15.85
CA VAL A 137 10.61 -3.04 15.52
C VAL A 137 11.14 -3.11 14.09
N SER A 138 10.35 -2.67 13.11
CA SER A 138 10.66 -2.72 11.68
C SER A 138 9.94 -1.56 10.98
N PRO A 139 10.51 -0.33 11.07
CA PRO A 139 9.85 0.84 10.49
C PRO A 139 9.77 0.73 8.97
N CYS A 140 8.58 1.00 8.42
CA CYS A 140 8.36 1.01 6.98
C CYS A 140 7.69 2.30 6.51
N SER A 141 7.91 2.64 5.25
CA SER A 141 7.45 3.91 4.68
C SER A 141 5.92 4.02 4.63
N GLU A 142 5.20 2.90 4.45
CA GLU A 142 3.73 2.87 4.49
C GLU A 142 3.20 3.37 5.83
N ILE A 143 3.75 2.87 6.93
CA ILE A 143 3.31 3.27 8.28
C ILE A 143 3.72 4.72 8.57
N CYS A 144 4.93 5.13 8.22
CA CYS A 144 5.36 6.53 8.38
C CYS A 144 4.45 7.48 7.58
N LEU A 145 4.06 7.10 6.37
CA LEU A 145 3.13 7.87 5.55
C LEU A 145 1.74 7.99 6.22
N GLU A 146 1.21 6.90 6.80
CA GLU A 146 -0.07 6.93 7.52
C GLU A 146 -0.02 7.81 8.78
N ILE A 147 1.11 7.81 9.49
CA ILE A 147 1.30 8.70 10.65
C ILE A 147 1.38 10.17 10.19
N GLY A 148 2.09 10.44 9.11
CA GLY A 148 2.12 11.77 8.50
C GLY A 148 0.73 12.25 8.09
N ASP A 149 -0.05 11.40 7.41
CA ASP A 149 -1.44 11.70 7.02
C ASP A 149 -2.34 11.90 8.26
N TYR A 150 -2.11 11.19 9.37
CA TYR A 150 -2.83 11.40 10.62
C TYR A 150 -2.60 12.81 11.18
N PHE A 151 -1.34 13.24 11.31
CA PHE A 151 -1.00 14.55 11.83
C PHE A 151 -1.42 15.67 10.88
N PHE A 152 -1.25 15.48 9.57
CA PHE A 152 -1.73 16.43 8.57
C PHE A 152 -3.25 16.66 8.70
N ASN A 153 -4.04 15.61 8.86
CA ASN A 153 -5.49 15.72 9.06
C ASN A 153 -5.89 16.36 10.41
N LYS A 154 -4.97 16.36 11.39
CA LYS A 154 -5.15 17.08 12.67
C LYS A 154 -4.62 18.51 12.63
N ASN A 155 -4.18 18.97 11.47
CA ASN A 155 -3.56 20.27 11.25
C ASN A 155 -2.23 20.47 12.05
N ASP A 156 -1.58 19.39 12.44
CA ASP A 156 -0.23 19.40 12.97
C ASP A 156 0.77 19.19 11.83
N ILE A 157 0.96 20.27 11.06
CA ILE A 157 1.75 20.24 9.83
C ILE A 157 3.22 19.97 10.13
N SER A 158 3.74 20.49 11.25
CA SER A 158 5.14 20.29 11.64
C SER A 158 5.45 18.83 11.94
N GLU A 159 4.57 18.15 12.67
CA GLU A 159 4.71 16.72 12.94
C GLU A 159 4.52 15.90 11.66
N ALA A 160 3.58 16.26 10.81
CA ALA A 160 3.38 15.60 9.52
C ALA A 160 4.64 15.64 8.64
N VAL A 161 5.34 16.78 8.59
CA VAL A 161 6.61 16.94 7.85
C VAL A 161 7.65 15.92 8.33
N LEU A 162 7.83 15.75 9.65
CA LEU A 162 8.80 14.78 10.19
C LEU A 162 8.50 13.36 9.73
N TRP A 163 7.24 12.96 9.76
CA TRP A 163 6.84 11.61 9.36
C TRP A 163 6.93 11.37 7.85
N TYR A 164 6.67 12.38 7.02
CA TYR A 164 6.88 12.26 5.58
C TYR A 164 8.37 12.24 5.21
N ILE A 165 9.23 12.94 5.95
CA ILE A 165 10.69 12.81 5.80
C ILE A 165 11.13 11.38 6.16
N ASN A 166 10.66 10.84 7.30
CA ASN A 166 10.95 9.46 7.67
C ASN A 166 10.51 8.47 6.58
N ALA A 167 9.32 8.67 5.99
CA ALA A 167 8.83 7.82 4.91
C ALA A 167 9.72 7.88 3.66
N SER A 168 10.27 9.07 3.31
CA SER A 168 11.03 9.27 2.07
C SER A 168 12.52 8.96 2.18
N SER A 169 13.11 9.07 3.37
CA SER A 169 14.57 9.05 3.52
C SER A 169 15.09 8.02 4.52
N GLU A 170 14.30 7.65 5.52
CA GLU A 170 14.77 6.84 6.65
C GLU A 170 14.19 5.42 6.66
N THR A 171 13.21 5.13 5.81
CA THR A 171 12.52 3.84 5.78
C THR A 171 12.36 3.29 4.36
N GLU A 172 12.27 1.97 4.27
CA GLU A 172 11.98 1.29 3.01
C GLU A 172 10.50 0.90 2.91
N SER A 173 10.03 0.71 1.68
CA SER A 173 8.67 0.24 1.43
C SER A 173 8.57 -1.27 1.53
N VAL A 174 7.50 -1.76 2.14
CA VAL A 174 7.16 -3.19 2.24
C VAL A 174 6.30 -3.64 1.08
N LEU A 175 5.36 -2.80 0.64
CA LEU A 175 4.35 -3.14 -0.35
C LEU A 175 4.45 -2.28 -1.62
N ASP A 176 4.62 -0.97 -1.48
CA ASP A 176 4.59 -0.03 -2.60
C ASP A 176 5.77 0.94 -2.57
N ILE A 177 6.71 0.78 -3.47
CA ILE A 177 7.92 1.63 -3.56
C ILE A 177 7.61 3.14 -3.65
N ARG A 178 6.41 3.51 -4.07
CA ARG A 178 6.00 4.92 -4.14
C ARG A 178 5.83 5.54 -2.75
N THR A 179 5.63 4.73 -1.70
CA THR A 179 5.49 5.22 -0.31
C THR A 179 6.82 5.67 0.29
N SER A 180 7.96 5.22 -0.27
CA SER A 180 9.30 5.75 0.05
C SER A 180 9.83 6.69 -1.05
N GLY A 181 9.01 7.04 -2.04
CA GLY A 181 9.40 7.84 -3.20
C GLY A 181 8.53 9.07 -3.41
N ASP A 182 7.75 9.07 -4.46
CA ASP A 182 7.01 10.24 -4.93
C ASP A 182 5.82 10.65 -4.05
N ILE A 183 5.21 9.72 -3.30
CA ILE A 183 4.05 10.04 -2.45
C ILE A 183 4.44 10.95 -1.29
N PRO A 184 5.41 10.60 -0.40
CA PRO A 184 5.78 11.49 0.68
C PRO A 184 6.36 12.82 0.20
N LEU A 185 7.07 12.87 -0.92
CA LEU A 185 7.58 14.12 -1.47
C LEU A 185 6.45 15.08 -1.88
N ARG A 186 5.38 14.57 -2.48
CA ARG A 186 4.19 15.39 -2.77
C ARG A 186 3.49 15.88 -1.50
N ARG A 187 3.44 15.03 -0.45
CA ARG A 187 2.89 15.41 0.84
C ARG A 187 3.73 16.49 1.52
N LEU A 188 5.06 16.38 1.45
CA LEU A 188 5.98 17.42 1.94
C LEU A 188 5.75 18.76 1.23
N ALA A 189 5.64 18.75 -0.09
CA ALA A 189 5.33 19.96 -0.85
C ALA A 189 4.00 20.60 -0.40
N GLN A 190 2.96 19.80 -0.13
CA GLN A 190 1.70 20.29 0.43
C GLN A 190 1.88 20.90 1.83
N CYS A 191 2.64 20.23 2.71
CA CYS A 191 2.95 20.74 4.05
C CYS A 191 3.67 22.09 3.98
N TYR A 192 4.73 22.18 3.20
CA TYR A 192 5.51 23.42 3.07
C TYR A 192 4.70 24.54 2.45
N THR A 193 3.82 24.26 1.50
CA THR A 193 2.89 25.25 0.95
C THR A 193 1.94 25.79 2.04
N THR A 194 1.45 24.91 2.92
CA THR A 194 0.59 25.32 4.04
C THR A 194 1.37 26.19 5.02
N LEU A 195 2.58 25.76 5.44
CA LEU A 195 3.44 26.51 6.35
C LEU A 195 3.85 27.87 5.79
N ALA A 196 4.14 27.95 4.48
CA ALA A 196 4.42 29.23 3.81
C ALA A 196 3.23 30.19 3.90
N SER A 197 2.02 29.69 3.66
CA SER A 197 0.80 30.48 3.77
C SER A 197 0.55 30.99 5.19
N GLU A 198 0.81 30.17 6.20
CA GLU A 198 0.73 30.56 7.61
C GLU A 198 1.78 31.61 7.97
N ALA A 199 3.02 31.47 7.49
CA ALA A 199 4.08 32.44 7.70
C ALA A 199 3.73 33.83 7.12
N VAL A 200 3.20 33.84 5.89
CA VAL A 200 2.69 35.10 5.27
C VAL A 200 1.60 35.75 6.13
N ALA A 201 0.65 34.92 6.63
CA ALA A 201 -0.43 35.44 7.47
C ALA A 201 0.07 36.05 8.79
N HIS A 202 1.23 35.61 9.28
CA HIS A 202 1.90 36.17 10.47
C HIS A 202 2.90 37.27 10.13
N GLY A 203 3.08 37.64 8.86
CA GLY A 203 3.98 38.69 8.40
C GLY A 203 5.46 38.31 8.38
N ASP A 204 5.77 37.02 8.36
CA ASP A 204 7.15 36.48 8.27
C ASP A 204 7.46 36.05 6.82
N ASP A 205 7.76 37.03 5.97
CA ASP A 205 8.06 36.78 4.56
C ASP A 205 9.33 35.97 4.35
N VAL A 206 10.33 36.08 5.24
CA VAL A 206 11.58 35.31 5.15
C VAL A 206 11.34 33.82 5.39
N LEU A 207 10.52 33.53 6.38
CA LEU A 207 10.14 32.15 6.67
C LEU A 207 9.26 31.56 5.56
N ALA A 208 8.34 32.37 5.02
CA ALA A 208 7.50 31.97 3.89
C ALA A 208 8.34 31.62 2.65
N ASP A 209 9.34 32.44 2.31
CA ASP A 209 10.27 32.16 1.20
C ASP A 209 11.06 30.87 1.43
N THR A 210 11.48 30.62 2.67
CA THR A 210 12.17 29.36 3.03
C THR A 210 11.28 28.14 2.77
N TYR A 211 10.02 28.20 3.20
CA TYR A 211 9.07 27.10 2.98
C TYR A 211 8.73 26.91 1.49
N ASN A 212 8.55 28.00 0.73
CA ASN A 212 8.31 27.92 -0.71
C ASN A 212 9.47 27.26 -1.47
N ASN A 213 10.71 27.53 -1.06
CA ASN A 213 11.89 26.86 -1.63
C ASN A 213 11.93 25.34 -1.32
N ASN A 214 11.45 24.95 -0.14
CA ASN A 214 11.38 23.55 0.24
C ASN A 214 10.19 22.80 -0.43
N ALA A 215 9.19 23.52 -0.92
CA ALA A 215 8.05 22.94 -1.63
C ALA A 215 8.34 22.67 -3.12
N SER A 216 9.42 23.21 -3.67
CA SER A 216 9.84 23.09 -5.10
C SER A 216 10.66 21.85 -5.36
#